data_c40354dc9f6fbeeb905f8155e3cff50d
#
_entry.id   c40354dc9f6fbeeb905f8155e3cff50d
#
_cell.length_a   1.000
_cell.length_b   1.000
_cell.length_c   1.000
_cell.angle_alpha   90.00
_cell.angle_beta   90.00
_cell.angle_gamma   90.00
#
_symmetry.space_group_name_H-M   'P 1'
#
loop_
_entity.id
_entity.type
_entity.pdbx_description
1 polymer ?
#
loop_
_entity_poly.entity_id
_entity_poly.type
_entity_poly.pdbx_seq_one_letter_code
_entity_poly.pdbx_strand_id
1 'polypeptide(L)'
;MKSPEPNALLNLYDRMSGLIEKLPGGLQRPILRELTPIRELFLEQRATRLLLSGGSTQSVPSLLAAMGASNIHCGESENGWRSYQGGLSGAMARILDARNDAPDAHCKSGIAALSPDIVLFLQDGDMPAAEWQKSIQRAASSGATLIAVSSSGELARNLGERLERTQELRGRIRAVCSLDDPAFLEILCAALPAQAQLEFARLTNARKAQAFIASSLLKSFSAVCGVVGLQPIPLADLPILATLQSLMVGMIIHTTGQPVTLKLVGEFLSALGLSVGAGFVFREAARVAVRIFPFWGNAVSGLVAGTGTYAIGRAAIAYFVDDSPIQETRRIFLSMLPKGRSAAKLP
;
A
#
# COMPACT_ATOMS: atom_id res chain seq x y z
N MET A 1 -8.41 -11.04 -24.58
CA MET A 1 -7.41 -11.30 -23.51
C MET A 1 -8.18 -11.67 -22.27
N LYS A 2 -8.00 -12.87 -21.71
CA LYS A 2 -8.64 -13.29 -20.46
C LYS A 2 -8.12 -12.38 -19.33
N SER A 3 -9.03 -11.76 -18.59
CA SER A 3 -8.72 -11.03 -17.38
C SER A 3 -7.87 -11.92 -16.47
N PRO A 4 -6.75 -11.44 -15.89
CA PRO A 4 -5.99 -12.25 -14.95
C PRO A 4 -6.91 -12.59 -13.76
N GLU A 5 -6.89 -13.84 -13.36
CA GLU A 5 -7.76 -14.38 -12.32
C GLU A 5 -7.63 -13.59 -11.01
N PRO A 6 -8.67 -12.90 -10.54
CA PRO A 6 -8.68 -12.30 -9.20
C PRO A 6 -8.54 -13.36 -8.09
N ASN A 7 -8.51 -14.62 -8.47
CA ASN A 7 -8.64 -15.76 -7.59
C ASN A 7 -7.38 -16.16 -6.81
N ALA A 8 -6.16 -15.78 -7.25
CA ALA A 8 -4.95 -16.29 -6.58
C ALA A 8 -4.74 -15.70 -5.19
N LEU A 9 -4.92 -14.38 -5.03
CA LEU A 9 -4.80 -13.71 -3.73
C LEU A 9 -5.96 -14.08 -2.81
N LEU A 10 -7.19 -14.14 -3.35
CA LEU A 10 -8.37 -14.54 -2.59
C LEU A 10 -8.22 -15.99 -2.09
N ASN A 11 -7.82 -16.90 -2.96
CA ASN A 11 -7.57 -18.29 -2.58
C ASN A 11 -6.46 -18.45 -1.52
N LEU A 12 -5.40 -17.65 -1.60
CA LEU A 12 -4.36 -17.63 -0.57
C LEU A 12 -4.90 -17.06 0.75
N TYR A 13 -5.71 -16.01 0.69
CA TYR A 13 -6.32 -15.41 1.87
C TYR A 13 -7.30 -16.39 2.56
N ASP A 14 -8.16 -17.06 1.79
CA ASP A 14 -9.10 -18.05 2.32
C ASP A 14 -8.39 -19.23 2.97
N ARG A 15 -7.32 -19.73 2.34
CA ARG A 15 -6.45 -20.75 2.94
C ARG A 15 -5.82 -20.28 4.24
N MET A 16 -5.31 -19.05 4.27
CA MET A 16 -4.74 -18.44 5.46
C MET A 16 -5.80 -18.35 6.58
N SER A 17 -6.99 -17.86 6.26
CA SER A 17 -8.09 -17.73 7.23
C SER A 17 -8.47 -19.09 7.82
N GLY A 18 -8.63 -20.11 6.98
CA GLY A 18 -8.91 -21.48 7.44
C GLY A 18 -7.77 -22.13 8.25
N LEU A 19 -6.52 -21.68 8.07
CA LEU A 19 -5.40 -22.12 8.90
C LEU A 19 -5.36 -21.39 10.24
N ILE A 20 -5.69 -20.09 10.27
CA ILE A 20 -5.76 -19.28 11.50
C ILE A 20 -6.88 -19.78 12.41
N GLU A 21 -8.02 -20.21 11.87
CA GLU A 21 -9.13 -20.79 12.65
C GLU A 21 -8.73 -22.06 13.41
N LYS A 22 -7.72 -22.79 12.95
CA LYS A 22 -7.20 -23.98 13.60
C LYS A 22 -6.21 -23.68 14.75
N LEU A 23 -5.79 -22.41 14.90
CA LEU A 23 -4.92 -21.99 15.98
C LEU A 23 -5.69 -21.88 17.31
N PRO A 24 -5.02 -21.98 18.45
CA PRO A 24 -5.61 -21.70 19.76
C PRO A 24 -6.28 -20.33 19.81
N GLY A 25 -7.49 -20.23 20.39
CA GLY A 25 -8.31 -19.01 20.37
C GLY A 25 -7.62 -17.75 20.93
N GLY A 26 -6.67 -17.91 21.86
CA GLY A 26 -5.86 -16.81 22.37
C GLY A 26 -4.96 -16.13 21.32
N LEU A 27 -4.65 -16.82 20.22
CA LEU A 27 -3.81 -16.32 19.13
C LEU A 27 -4.62 -15.79 17.96
N GLN A 28 -5.81 -16.32 17.73
CA GLN A 28 -6.64 -15.92 16.61
C GLN A 28 -6.93 -14.43 16.61
N ARG A 29 -7.34 -13.87 17.76
CA ARG A 29 -7.70 -12.45 17.89
C ARG A 29 -6.52 -11.49 17.59
N PRO A 30 -5.31 -11.65 18.18
CA PRO A 30 -4.17 -10.82 17.85
C PRO A 30 -3.79 -10.89 16.36
N ILE A 31 -3.78 -12.10 15.78
CA ILE A 31 -3.43 -12.30 14.38
C ILE A 31 -4.46 -11.64 13.45
N LEU A 32 -5.75 -11.85 13.70
CA LEU A 32 -6.82 -11.24 12.91
C LEU A 32 -6.79 -9.71 13.01
N ARG A 33 -6.49 -9.16 14.17
CA ARG A 33 -6.33 -7.71 14.36
C ARG A 33 -5.22 -7.15 13.48
N GLU A 34 -4.06 -7.82 13.40
CA GLU A 34 -2.95 -7.40 12.54
C GLU A 34 -3.25 -7.58 11.05
N LEU A 35 -4.13 -8.51 10.68
CA LEU A 35 -4.50 -8.78 9.29
C LEU A 35 -5.71 -7.96 8.82
N THR A 36 -6.49 -7.35 9.71
CA THR A 36 -7.65 -6.51 9.34
C THR A 36 -7.28 -5.37 8.39
N PRO A 37 -6.23 -4.55 8.63
CA PRO A 37 -5.84 -3.49 7.71
C PRO A 37 -5.42 -4.04 6.33
N ILE A 38 -4.85 -5.23 6.30
CA ILE A 38 -4.44 -5.91 5.06
C ILE A 38 -5.68 -6.33 4.26
N ARG A 39 -6.69 -6.86 4.94
CA ARG A 39 -7.96 -7.21 4.32
C ARG A 39 -8.63 -5.98 3.68
N GLU A 40 -8.74 -4.88 4.40
CA GLU A 40 -9.29 -3.63 3.91
C GLU A 40 -8.51 -3.12 2.68
N LEU A 41 -7.19 -3.18 2.73
CA LEU A 41 -6.32 -2.72 1.65
C LEU A 41 -6.47 -3.53 0.35
N PHE A 42 -6.67 -4.86 0.43
CA PHE A 42 -6.61 -5.75 -0.73
C PHE A 42 -7.95 -6.35 -1.15
N LEU A 43 -8.86 -6.61 -0.22
CA LEU A 43 -10.15 -7.23 -0.53
C LEU A 43 -11.30 -6.23 -0.61
N GLU A 44 -11.19 -5.11 0.11
CA GLU A 44 -12.18 -4.03 0.12
C GLU A 44 -11.71 -2.82 -0.69
N GLN A 45 -10.71 -3.02 -1.58
CA GLN A 45 -10.15 -1.96 -2.41
C GLN A 45 -11.22 -1.28 -3.27
N ARG A 46 -11.11 0.03 -3.39
CA ARG A 46 -11.98 0.85 -4.22
C ARG A 46 -11.23 2.02 -4.84
N ALA A 47 -11.79 2.57 -5.89
CA ALA A 47 -11.27 3.79 -6.52
C ALA A 47 -11.13 4.93 -5.51
N THR A 48 -10.00 5.63 -5.56
CA THR A 48 -9.75 6.84 -4.77
C THR A 48 -10.69 7.95 -5.21
N ARG A 49 -11.29 8.69 -4.26
CA ARG A 49 -12.18 9.83 -4.51
C ARG A 49 -11.49 11.13 -4.15
N LEU A 50 -11.05 11.88 -5.16
CA LEU A 50 -10.37 13.16 -4.98
C LEU A 50 -11.30 14.31 -5.33
N LEU A 51 -11.48 15.25 -4.41
CA LEU A 51 -12.12 16.53 -4.68
C LEU A 51 -11.02 17.57 -4.97
N LEU A 52 -11.05 18.15 -6.17
CA LEU A 52 -10.17 19.26 -6.52
C LEU A 52 -10.87 20.58 -6.22
N SER A 53 -10.21 21.46 -5.49
CA SER A 53 -10.65 22.83 -5.19
C SER A 53 -9.47 23.80 -5.37
N GLY A 54 -9.74 25.11 -5.34
CA GLY A 54 -8.69 26.11 -5.52
C GLY A 54 -8.68 26.75 -6.90
N GLY A 55 -7.56 27.36 -7.29
CA GLY A 55 -7.42 28.21 -8.49
C GLY A 55 -6.44 27.74 -9.55
N SER A 56 -5.99 26.48 -9.48
CA SER A 56 -5.10 25.97 -10.53
C SER A 56 -5.85 25.75 -11.85
N THR A 57 -5.24 26.12 -12.96
CA THR A 57 -5.76 25.94 -14.32
C THR A 57 -5.30 24.63 -14.96
N GLN A 58 -4.45 23.86 -14.27
CA GLN A 58 -3.92 22.61 -14.77
C GLN A 58 -5.04 21.59 -15.03
N SER A 59 -5.05 20.93 -16.18
CA SER A 59 -6.05 19.90 -16.48
C SER A 59 -5.89 18.68 -15.57
N VAL A 60 -7.01 17.97 -15.31
CA VAL A 60 -6.96 16.75 -14.47
C VAL A 60 -6.00 15.69 -15.04
N PRO A 61 -5.99 15.39 -16.34
CA PRO A 61 -5.00 14.47 -16.90
C PRO A 61 -3.55 14.93 -16.69
N SER A 62 -3.28 16.25 -16.84
CA SER A 62 -1.93 16.79 -16.60
C SER A 62 -1.53 16.68 -15.13
N LEU A 63 -2.46 16.90 -14.21
CA LEU A 63 -2.23 16.74 -12.77
C LEU A 63 -1.91 15.26 -12.45
N LEU A 64 -2.70 14.32 -12.97
CA LEU A 64 -2.44 12.90 -12.77
C LEU A 64 -1.12 12.45 -13.39
N ALA A 65 -0.75 13.00 -14.57
CA ALA A 65 0.53 12.73 -15.20
C ALA A 65 1.70 13.28 -14.36
N ALA A 66 1.56 14.47 -13.78
CA ALA A 66 2.54 15.02 -12.84
C ALA A 66 2.69 14.15 -11.58
N MET A 67 1.62 13.46 -11.17
CA MET A 67 1.64 12.45 -10.10
C MET A 67 2.23 11.09 -10.55
N GLY A 68 2.68 10.95 -11.79
CA GLY A 68 3.27 9.73 -12.32
C GLY A 68 2.29 8.75 -12.98
N ALA A 69 1.01 9.11 -13.12
CA ALA A 69 0.06 8.29 -13.84
C ALA A 69 0.37 8.26 -15.34
N SER A 70 0.30 7.09 -15.95
CA SER A 70 0.50 6.87 -17.38
C SER A 70 -0.75 6.27 -18.02
N ASN A 71 -0.87 6.40 -19.35
CA ASN A 71 -1.99 5.83 -20.11
C ASN A 71 -3.36 6.23 -19.55
N ILE A 72 -3.54 7.52 -19.28
CA ILE A 72 -4.72 8.05 -18.62
C ILE A 72 -5.90 8.05 -19.62
N HIS A 73 -6.95 7.33 -19.29
CA HIS A 73 -8.23 7.32 -20.00
C HIS A 73 -9.30 7.95 -19.13
N CYS A 74 -10.03 8.89 -19.70
CA CYS A 74 -11.16 9.53 -19.05
C CYS A 74 -12.42 8.73 -19.38
N GLY A 75 -13.12 8.25 -18.36
CA GLY A 75 -14.38 7.54 -18.47
C GLY A 75 -15.60 8.43 -18.28
N GLU A 76 -16.73 7.79 -18.05
CA GLU A 76 -18.02 8.47 -17.85
C GLU A 76 -18.05 9.31 -16.57
N SER A 77 -18.90 10.34 -16.60
CA SER A 77 -19.20 11.18 -15.44
C SER A 77 -20.50 10.70 -14.80
N GLU A 78 -20.45 10.43 -13.52
CA GLU A 78 -21.62 10.03 -12.71
C GLU A 78 -21.71 10.92 -11.46
N ASN A 79 -22.83 11.60 -11.30
CA ASN A 79 -23.06 12.51 -10.16
C ASN A 79 -21.95 13.56 -9.95
N GLY A 80 -21.38 14.09 -11.03
CA GLY A 80 -20.26 15.04 -10.99
C GLY A 80 -18.87 14.39 -10.82
N TRP A 81 -18.82 13.11 -10.47
CA TRP A 81 -17.56 12.35 -10.43
C TRP A 81 -17.17 11.86 -11.82
N ARG A 82 -15.95 12.15 -12.22
CA ARG A 82 -15.38 11.64 -13.45
C ARG A 82 -14.38 10.54 -13.13
N SER A 83 -14.52 9.41 -13.79
CA SER A 83 -13.61 8.28 -13.61
C SER A 83 -12.38 8.45 -14.50
N TYR A 84 -11.20 8.21 -13.93
CA TYR A 84 -9.93 8.19 -14.65
C TYR A 84 -9.28 6.84 -14.42
N GLN A 85 -8.90 6.18 -15.50
CA GLN A 85 -8.14 4.93 -15.48
C GLN A 85 -6.73 5.18 -15.98
N GLY A 86 -5.74 4.51 -15.39
CA GLY A 86 -4.35 4.63 -15.80
C GLY A 86 -3.46 3.59 -15.17
N GLY A 87 -2.15 3.75 -15.38
CA GLY A 87 -1.14 2.82 -14.89
C GLY A 87 -1.12 1.49 -15.65
N LEU A 88 -0.30 0.56 -15.19
CA LEU A 88 -0.10 -0.76 -15.84
C LEU A 88 -1.31 -1.69 -15.69
N SER A 89 -2.11 -1.51 -14.66
CA SER A 89 -3.20 -2.41 -14.27
C SER A 89 -4.60 -1.86 -14.51
N GLY A 90 -4.72 -0.68 -15.13
CA GLY A 90 -6.01 -0.01 -15.30
C GLY A 90 -6.63 0.44 -13.97
N ALA A 91 -5.79 0.81 -13.01
CA ALA A 91 -6.23 1.34 -11.72
C ALA A 91 -7.07 2.61 -11.88
N MET A 92 -8.02 2.83 -10.97
CA MET A 92 -9.02 3.88 -11.11
C MET A 92 -8.96 4.91 -9.97
N ALA A 93 -9.15 6.19 -10.36
CA ALA A 93 -9.56 7.25 -9.44
C ALA A 93 -10.86 7.90 -9.92
N ARG A 94 -11.68 8.34 -8.98
CA ARG A 94 -12.83 9.21 -9.23
C ARG A 94 -12.46 10.61 -8.78
N ILE A 95 -12.59 11.57 -9.69
CA ILE A 95 -12.21 12.97 -9.44
C ILE A 95 -13.43 13.86 -9.66
N LEU A 96 -13.72 14.66 -8.65
CA LEU A 96 -14.67 15.75 -8.73
C LEU A 96 -13.88 17.04 -8.84
N ASP A 97 -13.91 17.64 -10.03
CA ASP A 97 -13.24 18.93 -10.27
C ASP A 97 -14.19 20.08 -9.97
N ALA A 98 -14.00 20.71 -8.82
CA ALA A 98 -14.76 21.86 -8.36
C ALA A 98 -13.96 23.17 -8.46
N ARG A 99 -12.88 23.22 -9.23
CA ARG A 99 -12.04 24.42 -9.35
C ARG A 99 -12.67 25.51 -10.20
N ASN A 100 -13.34 25.12 -11.26
CA ASN A 100 -14.00 26.07 -12.17
C ASN A 100 -15.50 26.11 -11.85
N ASP A 101 -16.12 27.28 -12.03
CA ASP A 101 -17.56 27.52 -11.81
C ASP A 101 -18.49 26.76 -12.78
N ALA A 102 -18.00 25.71 -13.44
CA ALA A 102 -18.87 24.78 -14.13
C ALA A 102 -19.70 24.03 -13.06
N PRO A 103 -20.88 24.48 -12.71
CA PRO A 103 -21.77 23.64 -11.97
C PRO A 103 -22.19 22.55 -12.95
N ASP A 104 -21.55 21.40 -12.92
CA ASP A 104 -22.24 20.21 -13.35
C ASP A 104 -23.55 20.22 -12.54
N ALA A 105 -24.66 20.42 -13.24
CA ALA A 105 -25.98 20.68 -12.67
C ALA A 105 -26.48 19.59 -11.69
N HIS A 106 -25.66 18.59 -11.44
CA HIS A 106 -25.86 17.47 -10.55
C HIS A 106 -25.28 17.63 -9.13
N CYS A 107 -24.47 18.68 -8.85
CA CYS A 107 -24.05 19.00 -7.48
C CYS A 107 -25.19 19.56 -6.58
N LYS A 108 -26.45 19.40 -6.96
CA LYS A 108 -27.59 19.85 -6.16
C LYS A 108 -27.74 19.16 -4.79
N SER A 109 -27.09 18.00 -4.62
CA SER A 109 -27.13 17.25 -3.36
C SER A 109 -26.05 17.63 -2.34
N GLY A 110 -25.22 18.63 -2.65
CA GLY A 110 -24.14 19.09 -1.79
C GLY A 110 -22.90 18.19 -1.82
N ILE A 111 -21.72 18.80 -1.77
CA ILE A 111 -20.42 18.10 -1.82
C ILE A 111 -20.25 17.11 -0.64
N ALA A 112 -20.85 17.39 0.51
CA ALA A 112 -20.82 16.52 1.68
C ALA A 112 -21.45 15.14 1.41
N ALA A 113 -22.51 15.07 0.59
CA ALA A 113 -23.15 13.80 0.22
C ALA A 113 -22.28 12.94 -0.71
N LEU A 114 -21.26 13.50 -1.34
CA LEU A 114 -20.38 12.83 -2.30
C LEU A 114 -19.22 12.11 -1.63
N SER A 115 -18.97 12.33 -0.34
CA SER A 115 -17.96 11.63 0.49
C SER A 115 -16.59 11.49 -0.18
N PRO A 116 -15.87 12.59 -0.51
CA PRO A 116 -14.51 12.49 -1.01
C PRO A 116 -13.58 11.92 0.07
N ASP A 117 -12.53 11.20 -0.35
CA ASP A 117 -11.51 10.70 0.56
C ASP A 117 -10.59 11.83 1.01
N ILE A 118 -10.25 12.72 0.09
CA ILE A 118 -9.33 13.84 0.29
C ILE A 118 -9.75 15.01 -0.59
N VAL A 119 -9.49 16.21 -0.09
CA VAL A 119 -9.51 17.45 -0.86
C VAL A 119 -8.09 17.82 -1.24
N LEU A 120 -7.82 17.97 -2.54
CA LEU A 120 -6.61 18.62 -3.04
C LEU A 120 -6.93 20.08 -3.32
N PHE A 121 -6.42 20.98 -2.50
CA PHE A 121 -6.57 22.42 -2.69
C PHE A 121 -5.38 22.93 -3.51
N LEU A 122 -5.63 23.20 -4.79
CA LEU A 122 -4.59 23.53 -5.79
C LEU A 122 -4.54 25.02 -6.01
N GLN A 123 -3.36 25.65 -5.84
CA GLN A 123 -3.15 27.08 -6.01
C GLN A 123 -1.79 27.37 -6.62
N ASP A 124 -1.77 27.93 -7.83
CA ASP A 124 -0.55 28.24 -8.57
C ASP A 124 -0.29 29.75 -8.74
N GLY A 125 -1.19 30.59 -8.29
CA GLY A 125 -1.08 32.06 -8.41
C GLY A 125 -2.10 32.77 -7.54
N ASP A 126 -2.26 34.06 -7.73
CA ASP A 126 -3.24 34.86 -7.03
C ASP A 126 -4.66 34.52 -7.49
N MET A 127 -5.56 34.43 -6.56
CA MET A 127 -6.97 34.16 -6.77
C MET A 127 -7.80 35.32 -6.25
N PRO A 128 -8.82 35.78 -7.00
CA PRO A 128 -9.78 36.79 -6.52
C PRO A 128 -10.43 36.37 -5.21
N ALA A 129 -10.68 37.33 -4.31
CA ALA A 129 -11.22 37.04 -2.98
C ALA A 129 -12.56 36.27 -3.02
N ALA A 130 -13.42 36.58 -3.98
CA ALA A 130 -14.70 35.91 -4.15
C ALA A 130 -14.55 34.42 -4.54
N GLU A 131 -13.60 34.11 -5.42
CA GLU A 131 -13.30 32.74 -5.83
C GLU A 131 -12.60 31.96 -4.72
N TRP A 132 -11.70 32.62 -3.98
CA TRP A 132 -11.08 32.07 -2.78
C TRP A 132 -12.15 31.61 -1.78
N GLN A 133 -13.08 32.49 -1.44
CA GLN A 133 -14.13 32.18 -0.48
C GLN A 133 -15.02 31.00 -0.94
N LYS A 134 -15.40 30.97 -2.22
CA LYS A 134 -16.15 29.85 -2.79
C LYS A 134 -15.37 28.53 -2.70
N SER A 135 -14.07 28.55 -3.03
CA SER A 135 -13.20 27.36 -2.99
C SER A 135 -13.03 26.85 -1.56
N ILE A 136 -12.86 27.74 -0.59
CA ILE A 136 -12.84 27.42 0.84
C ILE A 136 -14.14 26.77 1.27
N GLN A 137 -15.28 27.37 0.92
CA GLN A 137 -16.59 26.84 1.29
C GLN A 137 -16.84 25.44 0.71
N ARG A 138 -16.45 25.21 -0.54
CA ARG A 138 -16.51 23.87 -1.18
C ARG A 138 -15.63 22.86 -0.45
N ALA A 139 -14.39 23.20 -0.14
CA ALA A 139 -13.49 22.36 0.61
C ALA A 139 -14.03 22.08 2.02
N ALA A 140 -14.54 23.08 2.70
CA ALA A 140 -15.11 22.97 4.04
C ALA A 140 -16.38 22.10 4.07
N SER A 141 -17.27 22.23 3.10
CA SER A 141 -18.52 21.46 3.04
C SER A 141 -18.31 19.96 2.80
N SER A 142 -17.15 19.55 2.25
CA SER A 142 -16.85 18.13 1.99
C SER A 142 -16.67 17.29 3.25
N GLY A 143 -16.27 17.88 4.38
CA GLY A 143 -15.91 17.14 5.60
C GLY A 143 -14.56 16.38 5.54
N ALA A 144 -13.95 16.22 4.36
CA ALA A 144 -12.74 15.44 4.18
C ALA A 144 -11.46 16.16 4.59
N THR A 145 -10.39 15.40 4.82
CA THR A 145 -9.05 15.92 5.06
C THR A 145 -8.53 16.67 3.83
N LEU A 146 -7.80 17.75 4.04
CA LEU A 146 -7.27 18.62 2.98
C LEU A 146 -5.76 18.53 2.89
N ILE A 147 -5.26 18.42 1.67
CA ILE A 147 -3.86 18.63 1.32
C ILE A 147 -3.79 19.85 0.39
N ALA A 148 -3.03 20.86 0.81
CA ALA A 148 -2.77 22.04 0.00
C ALA A 148 -1.57 21.79 -0.91
N VAL A 149 -1.74 22.08 -2.20
CA VAL A 149 -0.74 21.78 -3.22
C VAL A 149 -0.51 22.99 -4.10
N SER A 150 0.74 23.28 -4.39
CA SER A 150 1.14 24.34 -5.30
C SER A 150 2.27 23.89 -6.23
N SER A 151 2.55 24.66 -7.26
CA SER A 151 3.61 24.35 -8.24
C SER A 151 5.03 24.52 -7.68
N SER A 152 5.22 25.29 -6.58
CA SER A 152 6.52 25.47 -5.94
C SER A 152 6.44 25.46 -4.42
N GLY A 153 7.56 25.15 -3.76
CA GLY A 153 7.62 25.12 -2.30
C GLY A 153 7.42 26.49 -1.63
N GLU A 154 7.74 27.57 -2.29
CA GLU A 154 7.49 28.93 -1.78
C GLU A 154 6.00 29.27 -1.82
N LEU A 155 5.36 29.03 -2.96
CA LEU A 155 3.92 29.21 -3.11
C LEU A 155 3.15 28.29 -2.16
N ALA A 156 3.62 27.07 -1.95
CA ALA A 156 3.01 26.14 -1.01
C ALA A 156 3.04 26.69 0.43
N ARG A 157 4.15 27.26 0.89
CA ARG A 157 4.25 27.90 2.22
C ARG A 157 3.26 29.04 2.37
N ASN A 158 3.21 29.96 1.39
CA ASN A 158 2.30 31.10 1.39
C ASN A 158 0.83 30.64 1.42
N LEU A 159 0.53 29.57 0.66
CA LEU A 159 -0.78 28.94 0.65
C LEU A 159 -1.14 28.35 2.02
N GLY A 160 -0.19 27.66 2.66
CA GLY A 160 -0.37 27.08 3.99
C GLY A 160 -0.70 28.14 5.04
N GLU A 161 0.08 29.20 5.13
CA GLU A 161 -0.18 30.30 6.06
C GLU A 161 -1.57 30.95 5.84
N ARG A 162 -1.96 31.08 4.58
CA ARG A 162 -3.28 31.66 4.22
C ARG A 162 -4.42 30.75 4.64
N LEU A 163 -4.26 29.42 4.43
CA LEU A 163 -5.26 28.43 4.80
C LEU A 163 -5.39 28.26 6.32
N GLU A 164 -4.28 28.30 7.07
CA GLU A 164 -4.30 28.22 8.53
C GLU A 164 -5.05 29.37 9.19
N ARG A 165 -5.05 30.54 8.57
CA ARG A 165 -5.85 31.72 9.02
C ARG A 165 -7.33 31.56 8.71
N THR A 166 -7.72 30.57 7.93
CA THR A 166 -9.10 30.31 7.51
C THR A 166 -9.81 29.44 8.53
N GLN A 167 -10.77 29.99 9.25
CA GLN A 167 -11.45 29.32 10.36
C GLN A 167 -12.16 28.02 9.93
N GLU A 168 -12.76 28.02 8.74
CA GLU A 168 -13.55 26.90 8.19
C GLU A 168 -12.74 25.65 7.92
N LEU A 169 -11.41 25.77 7.72
CA LEU A 169 -10.50 24.66 7.42
C LEU A 169 -9.57 24.30 8.58
N ARG A 170 -9.72 24.98 9.72
CA ARG A 170 -8.86 24.79 10.88
C ARG A 170 -8.87 23.34 11.37
N GLY A 171 -7.68 22.74 11.51
CA GLY A 171 -7.52 21.37 11.95
C GLY A 171 -7.81 20.29 10.89
N ARG A 172 -8.14 20.69 9.66
CA ARG A 172 -8.39 19.75 8.54
C ARG A 172 -7.24 19.69 7.53
N ILE A 173 -6.31 20.62 7.60
CA ILE A 173 -5.13 20.65 6.75
C ILE A 173 -4.15 19.59 7.26
N ARG A 174 -3.96 18.55 6.46
CA ARG A 174 -3.05 17.44 6.77
C ARG A 174 -1.61 17.77 6.40
N ALA A 175 -1.44 18.41 5.26
CA ALA A 175 -0.14 18.78 4.73
C ALA A 175 -0.24 19.94 3.75
N VAL A 176 0.89 20.61 3.57
CA VAL A 176 1.11 21.62 2.54
C VAL A 176 2.37 21.24 1.81
N CYS A 177 2.30 21.04 0.49
CA CYS A 177 3.41 20.56 -0.31
C CYS A 177 3.38 21.14 -1.73
N SER A 178 4.47 20.99 -2.46
CA SER A 178 4.49 21.25 -3.90
C SER A 178 4.35 19.94 -4.68
N LEU A 179 3.92 20.04 -5.94
CA LEU A 179 3.86 18.87 -6.84
C LEU A 179 5.24 18.24 -7.07
N ASP A 180 6.29 19.06 -7.00
CA ASP A 180 7.69 18.62 -7.17
C ASP A 180 8.29 18.02 -5.90
N ASP A 181 7.56 18.05 -4.76
CA ASP A 181 8.06 17.48 -3.52
C ASP A 181 8.14 15.94 -3.67
N PRO A 182 9.34 15.36 -3.52
CA PRO A 182 9.51 13.90 -3.62
C PRO A 182 8.70 13.12 -2.58
N ALA A 183 8.25 13.75 -1.49
CA ALA A 183 7.40 13.14 -0.47
C ALA A 183 5.89 13.31 -0.73
N PHE A 184 5.49 14.12 -1.72
CA PHE A 184 4.10 14.46 -1.98
C PHE A 184 3.20 13.22 -2.11
N LEU A 185 3.61 12.25 -2.94
CA LEU A 185 2.82 11.03 -3.16
C LEU A 185 2.75 10.13 -1.93
N GLU A 186 3.79 10.10 -1.10
CA GLU A 186 3.79 9.38 0.18
C GLU A 186 2.80 10.01 1.15
N ILE A 187 2.83 11.34 1.26
CA ILE A 187 1.93 12.13 2.12
C ILE A 187 0.47 11.90 1.68
N LEU A 188 0.22 11.99 0.37
CA LEU A 188 -1.11 11.80 -0.18
C LEU A 188 -1.60 10.36 0.03
N CYS A 189 -0.77 9.36 -0.25
CA CYS A 189 -1.10 7.96 -0.02
C CYS A 189 -1.39 7.67 1.47
N ALA A 190 -0.55 8.20 2.38
CA ALA A 190 -0.74 8.02 3.82
C ALA A 190 -2.00 8.73 4.38
N ALA A 191 -2.50 9.73 3.68
CA ALA A 191 -3.72 10.44 4.07
C ALA A 191 -5.01 9.78 3.53
N LEU A 192 -4.90 8.89 2.55
CA LEU A 192 -6.03 8.15 1.99
C LEU A 192 -6.50 7.03 2.93
N PRO A 193 -7.79 6.68 2.94
CA PRO A 193 -8.28 5.47 3.58
C PRO A 193 -7.62 4.21 3.01
N ALA A 194 -7.42 3.18 3.83
CA ALA A 194 -6.73 1.95 3.44
C ALA A 194 -7.28 1.36 2.12
N GLN A 195 -8.61 1.32 1.95
CA GLN A 195 -9.27 0.80 0.76
C GLN A 195 -8.94 1.55 -0.53
N ALA A 196 -8.49 2.82 -0.43
CA ALA A 196 -8.19 3.67 -1.58
C ALA A 196 -6.68 3.79 -1.87
N GLN A 197 -5.82 3.49 -0.89
CA GLN A 197 -4.37 3.63 -1.01
C GLN A 197 -3.78 2.81 -2.14
N LEU A 198 -4.22 1.57 -2.27
CA LEU A 198 -3.67 0.64 -3.24
C LEU A 198 -3.97 1.07 -4.69
N GLU A 199 -5.24 1.43 -4.96
CA GLU A 199 -5.63 1.90 -6.28
C GLU A 199 -4.91 3.20 -6.66
N PHE A 200 -4.71 4.11 -5.71
CA PHE A 200 -3.95 5.33 -5.94
C PHE A 200 -2.47 5.04 -6.25
N ALA A 201 -1.82 4.17 -5.45
CA ALA A 201 -0.42 3.81 -5.67
C ALA A 201 -0.18 3.10 -7.03
N ARG A 202 -1.16 2.32 -7.48
CA ARG A 202 -1.12 1.65 -8.80
C ARG A 202 -1.40 2.63 -9.94
N LEU A 203 -2.34 3.55 -9.77
CA LEU A 203 -2.68 4.58 -10.76
C LEU A 203 -1.48 5.48 -11.04
N THR A 204 -0.82 5.95 -10.01
CA THR A 204 0.31 6.87 -10.10
C THR A 204 1.64 6.17 -10.41
N ASN A 205 1.66 4.83 -10.41
CA ASN A 205 2.89 4.03 -10.51
C ASN A 205 4.00 4.54 -9.57
N ALA A 206 3.59 5.08 -8.43
CA ALA A 206 4.47 5.74 -7.50
C ALA A 206 5.24 4.70 -6.67
N ARG A 207 6.48 4.41 -7.06
CA ARG A 207 7.34 3.43 -6.37
C ARG A 207 7.43 3.67 -4.88
N LYS A 208 7.53 4.94 -4.46
CA LYS A 208 7.57 5.30 -3.04
C LYS A 208 6.26 4.97 -2.31
N ALA A 209 5.10 5.25 -2.92
CA ALA A 209 3.81 4.88 -2.35
C ALA A 209 3.64 3.35 -2.31
N GLN A 210 4.06 2.65 -3.37
CA GLN A 210 4.08 1.18 -3.40
C GLN A 210 5.00 0.61 -2.32
N ALA A 211 6.21 1.16 -2.14
CA ALA A 211 7.14 0.78 -1.10
C ALA A 211 6.60 1.05 0.31
N PHE A 212 5.87 2.15 0.51
CA PHE A 212 5.19 2.46 1.76
C PHE A 212 4.16 1.39 2.13
N ILE A 213 3.26 1.04 1.19
CA ILE A 213 2.27 -0.02 1.36
C ILE A 213 2.96 -1.37 1.62
N ALA A 214 3.93 -1.73 0.77
CA ALA A 214 4.67 -2.98 0.90
C ALA A 214 5.43 -3.08 2.24
N SER A 215 5.97 -1.97 2.74
CA SER A 215 6.64 -1.92 4.06
C SER A 215 5.65 -2.10 5.21
N SER A 216 4.43 -1.61 5.09
CA SER A 216 3.37 -1.84 6.08
C SER A 216 2.95 -3.30 6.11
N LEU A 217 2.74 -3.92 4.93
CA LEU A 217 2.50 -5.36 4.80
C LEU A 217 3.61 -6.18 5.46
N LEU A 218 4.85 -5.86 5.13
CA LEU A 218 6.03 -6.54 5.66
C LEU A 218 6.03 -6.55 7.19
N LYS A 219 5.75 -5.42 7.83
CA LYS A 219 5.71 -5.30 9.30
C LYS A 219 4.62 -6.19 9.90
N SER A 220 3.39 -6.11 9.37
CA SER A 220 2.26 -6.90 9.86
C SER A 220 2.49 -8.41 9.67
N PHE A 221 2.92 -8.84 8.49
CA PHE A 221 3.18 -10.27 8.24
C PHE A 221 4.36 -10.80 9.08
N SER A 222 5.40 -9.99 9.28
CA SER A 222 6.54 -10.40 10.14
C SER A 222 6.11 -10.55 11.60
N ALA A 223 5.26 -9.66 12.11
CA ALA A 223 4.70 -9.76 13.45
C ALA A 223 3.83 -11.02 13.59
N VAL A 224 2.92 -11.26 12.64
CA VAL A 224 2.05 -12.45 12.63
C VAL A 224 2.88 -13.73 12.58
N CYS A 225 3.85 -13.83 11.67
CA CYS A 225 4.72 -14.99 11.56
C CYS A 225 5.56 -15.20 12.82
N GLY A 226 5.99 -14.12 13.48
CA GLY A 226 6.66 -14.19 14.78
C GLY A 226 5.77 -14.80 15.86
N VAL A 227 4.51 -14.37 15.95
CA VAL A 227 3.52 -14.92 16.90
C VAL A 227 3.22 -16.40 16.61
N VAL A 228 3.02 -16.77 15.34
CA VAL A 228 2.80 -18.17 14.94
C VAL A 228 4.01 -19.02 15.30
N GLY A 229 5.22 -18.57 15.02
CA GLY A 229 6.45 -19.31 15.31
C GLY A 229 6.80 -19.43 16.81
N LEU A 230 6.14 -18.67 17.70
CA LEU A 230 6.27 -18.85 19.16
C LEU A 230 5.55 -20.10 19.68
N GLN A 231 4.65 -20.69 18.90
CA GLN A 231 3.86 -21.82 19.35
C GLN A 231 4.65 -23.12 19.25
N PRO A 232 4.58 -23.97 20.28
CA PRO A 232 5.23 -25.28 20.27
C PRO A 232 4.38 -26.33 19.54
N ILE A 233 3.89 -26.05 18.34
CA ILE A 233 3.11 -27.03 17.56
C ILE A 233 4.04 -27.71 16.55
N PRO A 234 4.56 -28.91 16.84
CA PRO A 234 5.52 -29.56 15.96
C PRO A 234 4.94 -29.76 14.55
N LEU A 235 5.60 -29.24 13.50
CA LEU A 235 5.29 -29.42 12.08
C LEU A 235 4.01 -28.74 11.57
N ALA A 236 3.08 -28.27 12.42
CA ALA A 236 1.88 -27.56 11.98
C ALA A 236 2.16 -26.10 11.57
N ASP A 237 3.23 -25.50 12.09
CA ASP A 237 3.59 -24.11 11.84
C ASP A 237 4.11 -23.87 10.41
N LEU A 238 4.78 -24.85 9.82
CA LEU A 238 5.42 -24.71 8.51
C LEU A 238 4.42 -24.42 7.37
N PRO A 239 3.27 -25.13 7.23
CA PRO A 239 2.28 -24.79 6.22
C PRO A 239 1.69 -23.40 6.41
N ILE A 240 1.47 -22.99 7.67
CA ILE A 240 0.90 -21.68 8.01
C ILE A 240 1.91 -20.59 7.62
N LEU A 241 3.17 -20.69 8.05
CA LEU A 241 4.22 -19.74 7.74
C LEU A 241 4.45 -19.61 6.24
N ALA A 242 4.52 -20.73 5.50
CA ALA A 242 4.69 -20.70 4.06
C ALA A 242 3.51 -20.04 3.34
N THR A 243 2.27 -20.29 3.80
CA THR A 243 1.09 -19.64 3.23
C THR A 243 1.11 -18.14 3.49
N LEU A 244 1.42 -17.71 4.72
CA LEU A 244 1.56 -16.30 5.08
C LEU A 244 2.65 -15.60 4.27
N GLN A 245 3.81 -16.21 4.12
CA GLN A 245 4.92 -15.66 3.34
C GLN A 245 4.59 -15.58 1.84
N SER A 246 3.92 -16.60 1.30
CA SER A 246 3.47 -16.59 -0.10
C SER A 246 2.41 -15.53 -0.35
N LEU A 247 1.48 -15.35 0.58
CA LEU A 247 0.46 -14.30 0.53
C LEU A 247 1.10 -12.91 0.60
N MET A 248 2.03 -12.70 1.51
CA MET A 248 2.79 -11.44 1.61
C MET A 248 3.49 -11.09 0.30
N VAL A 249 4.23 -12.03 -0.28
CA VAL A 249 4.92 -11.82 -1.57
C VAL A 249 3.90 -11.53 -2.67
N GLY A 250 2.80 -12.28 -2.76
CA GLY A 250 1.73 -12.03 -3.73
C GLY A 250 1.11 -10.64 -3.59
N MET A 251 0.89 -10.17 -2.36
CA MET A 251 0.38 -8.84 -2.09
C MET A 251 1.39 -7.74 -2.48
N ILE A 252 2.69 -7.94 -2.22
CA ILE A 252 3.75 -7.02 -2.67
C ILE A 252 3.77 -6.94 -4.20
N ILE A 253 3.69 -8.07 -4.91
CA ILE A 253 3.57 -8.08 -6.38
C ILE A 253 2.33 -7.31 -6.82
N HIS A 254 1.19 -7.50 -6.15
CA HIS A 254 -0.04 -6.81 -6.49
C HIS A 254 0.05 -5.29 -6.35
N THR A 255 0.85 -4.77 -5.40
CA THR A 255 1.04 -3.32 -5.26
C THR A 255 1.67 -2.66 -6.49
N THR A 256 2.46 -3.42 -7.26
CA THR A 256 3.09 -2.92 -8.49
C THR A 256 2.18 -2.97 -9.72
N GLY A 257 0.99 -3.55 -9.60
CA GLY A 257 0.06 -3.74 -10.71
C GLY A 257 0.38 -4.96 -11.59
N GLN A 258 1.37 -5.77 -11.22
CA GLN A 258 1.67 -7.01 -11.93
C GLN A 258 0.64 -8.10 -11.61
N PRO A 259 0.34 -9.01 -12.57
CA PRO A 259 -0.55 -10.13 -12.31
C PRO A 259 0.07 -11.10 -11.30
N VAL A 260 -0.68 -11.40 -10.24
CA VAL A 260 -0.23 -12.33 -9.20
C VAL A 260 -0.57 -13.75 -9.61
N THR A 261 0.45 -14.59 -9.73
CA THR A 261 0.30 -16.03 -9.96
C THR A 261 1.10 -16.82 -8.94
N LEU A 262 0.62 -17.99 -8.56
CA LEU A 262 1.36 -18.88 -7.64
C LEU A 262 2.71 -19.29 -8.26
N LYS A 263 2.78 -19.36 -9.59
CA LYS A 263 4.02 -19.63 -10.32
C LYS A 263 5.06 -18.53 -10.08
N LEU A 264 4.68 -17.25 -10.25
CA LEU A 264 5.58 -16.11 -10.06
C LEU A 264 6.08 -16.02 -8.61
N VAL A 265 5.18 -16.21 -7.64
CA VAL A 265 5.54 -16.27 -6.21
C VAL A 265 6.55 -17.41 -5.95
N GLY A 266 6.27 -18.59 -6.52
CA GLY A 266 7.12 -19.75 -6.37
C GLY A 266 8.50 -19.58 -7.01
N GLU A 267 8.57 -19.01 -8.21
CA GLU A 267 9.81 -18.70 -8.91
C GLU A 267 10.67 -17.71 -8.13
N PHE A 268 10.07 -16.65 -7.58
CA PHE A 268 10.74 -15.68 -6.75
C PHE A 268 11.34 -16.34 -5.48
N LEU A 269 10.52 -17.09 -4.72
CA LEU A 269 11.00 -17.77 -3.52
C LEU A 269 12.11 -18.78 -3.83
N SER A 270 12.02 -19.49 -4.96
CA SER A 270 13.06 -20.41 -5.42
C SER A 270 14.34 -19.68 -5.77
N ALA A 271 14.27 -18.50 -6.39
CA ALA A 271 15.43 -17.68 -6.73
C ALA A 271 16.16 -17.15 -5.49
N LEU A 272 15.46 -16.96 -4.35
CA LEU A 272 16.09 -16.68 -3.07
C LEU A 272 16.82 -17.89 -2.45
N GLY A 273 16.63 -19.07 -3.01
CA GLY A 273 17.15 -20.33 -2.47
C GLY A 273 16.18 -21.06 -1.55
N LEU A 274 14.92 -20.59 -1.52
CA LEU A 274 13.82 -21.25 -0.85
C LEU A 274 13.14 -22.15 -1.89
N SER A 275 13.51 -23.43 -1.94
CA SER A 275 12.94 -24.32 -2.95
C SER A 275 11.43 -24.49 -2.77
N VAL A 276 10.66 -24.08 -3.78
CA VAL A 276 9.19 -24.14 -3.81
C VAL A 276 8.76 -25.31 -4.70
N GLY A 277 8.97 -26.53 -4.22
CA GLY A 277 8.40 -27.72 -4.83
C GLY A 277 7.34 -28.32 -3.89
N ALA A 278 6.17 -28.63 -4.41
CA ALA A 278 5.08 -29.19 -3.62
C ALA A 278 5.57 -30.42 -2.80
N GLY A 279 5.74 -30.25 -1.50
CA GLY A 279 6.12 -31.29 -0.55
C GLY A 279 7.62 -31.35 -0.15
N PHE A 280 8.56 -30.85 -0.94
CA PHE A 280 9.99 -30.88 -0.60
C PHE A 280 10.48 -29.64 0.14
N VAL A 281 9.86 -28.48 -0.08
CA VAL A 281 10.25 -27.18 0.48
C VAL A 281 10.20 -27.15 1.99
N PHE A 282 9.14 -27.77 2.54
CA PHE A 282 8.96 -27.85 3.98
C PHE A 282 10.05 -28.73 4.64
N ARG A 283 10.52 -29.74 3.92
CA ARG A 283 11.55 -30.66 4.41
C ARG A 283 12.92 -29.99 4.46
N GLU A 284 13.26 -29.17 3.45
CA GLU A 284 14.56 -28.50 3.37
C GLU A 284 14.61 -27.24 4.25
N ALA A 285 13.54 -26.45 4.28
CA ALA A 285 13.43 -25.32 5.22
C ALA A 285 13.44 -25.81 6.68
N ALA A 286 12.74 -26.91 6.98
CA ALA A 286 12.82 -27.54 8.29
C ALA A 286 14.21 -28.09 8.60
N ARG A 287 14.91 -28.70 7.62
CA ARG A 287 16.30 -29.16 7.80
C ARG A 287 17.28 -28.00 8.04
N VAL A 288 17.11 -26.90 7.32
CA VAL A 288 17.95 -25.70 7.50
C VAL A 288 17.65 -25.07 8.87
N ALA A 289 16.38 -24.93 9.25
CA ALA A 289 15.99 -24.40 10.55
C ALA A 289 16.49 -25.31 11.71
N VAL A 290 16.35 -26.61 11.60
CA VAL A 290 16.83 -27.59 12.62
C VAL A 290 18.37 -27.64 12.66
N ARG A 291 19.08 -27.48 11.54
CA ARG A 291 20.56 -27.41 11.53
C ARG A 291 21.11 -26.12 12.13
N ILE A 292 20.34 -25.00 12.01
CA ILE A 292 20.78 -23.71 12.53
C ILE A 292 20.47 -23.58 14.02
N PHE A 293 19.42 -24.26 14.54
CA PHE A 293 18.98 -24.08 15.94
C PHE A 293 18.54 -25.41 16.62
N PRO A 294 19.49 -26.32 16.95
CA PRO A 294 19.13 -27.62 17.52
C PRO A 294 18.66 -27.57 18.98
N PHE A 295 18.81 -26.44 19.71
CA PHE A 295 18.61 -26.39 21.17
C PHE A 295 17.92 -25.14 21.74
N TRP A 296 17.27 -24.33 20.92
CA TRP A 296 16.68 -23.07 21.42
C TRP A 296 15.15 -23.16 21.49
N GLY A 297 14.59 -22.86 22.67
CA GLY A 297 13.16 -22.97 22.94
C GLY A 297 12.28 -22.02 22.11
N ASN A 298 10.98 -22.09 22.31
CA ASN A 298 9.90 -21.46 21.53
C ASN A 298 10.11 -19.94 21.24
N ALA A 299 10.72 -19.18 22.15
CA ALA A 299 10.98 -17.75 21.96
C ALA A 299 11.90 -17.47 20.76
N VAL A 300 12.91 -18.34 20.51
CA VAL A 300 13.82 -18.18 19.38
C VAL A 300 13.17 -18.60 18.07
N SER A 301 12.29 -19.59 18.10
CA SER A 301 11.51 -20.00 16.93
C SER A 301 10.67 -18.86 16.37
N GLY A 302 9.96 -18.12 17.23
CA GLY A 302 9.18 -16.95 16.83
C GLY A 302 10.04 -15.82 16.26
N LEU A 303 11.19 -15.56 16.89
CA LEU A 303 12.12 -14.53 16.39
C LEU A 303 12.68 -14.92 15.02
N VAL A 304 13.02 -16.19 14.79
CA VAL A 304 13.50 -16.70 13.51
C VAL A 304 12.41 -16.63 12.44
N ALA A 305 11.16 -17.01 12.76
CA ALA A 305 10.04 -16.94 11.84
C ALA A 305 9.75 -15.48 11.43
N GLY A 306 9.68 -14.56 12.37
CA GLY A 306 9.47 -13.14 12.11
C GLY A 306 10.60 -12.52 11.29
N THR A 307 11.87 -12.79 11.67
CA THR A 307 13.05 -12.26 10.97
C THR A 307 13.17 -12.84 9.55
N GLY A 308 12.90 -14.14 9.39
CA GLY A 308 12.89 -14.80 8.07
C GLY A 308 11.83 -14.22 7.15
N THR A 309 10.62 -14.00 7.68
CA THR A 309 9.54 -13.34 6.94
C THR A 309 9.91 -11.91 6.57
N TYR A 310 10.53 -11.17 7.49
CA TYR A 310 11.04 -9.82 7.21
C TYR A 310 12.09 -9.82 6.09
N ALA A 311 13.03 -10.77 6.11
CA ALA A 311 14.04 -10.89 5.05
C ALA A 311 13.42 -11.20 3.68
N ILE A 312 12.44 -12.11 3.61
CA ILE A 312 11.70 -12.42 2.37
C ILE A 312 10.97 -11.18 1.84
N GLY A 313 10.24 -10.46 2.70
CA GLY A 313 9.49 -9.30 2.28
C GLY A 313 10.38 -8.14 1.83
N ARG A 314 11.52 -7.90 2.50
CA ARG A 314 12.51 -6.90 2.05
C ARG A 314 13.10 -7.26 0.68
N ALA A 315 13.39 -8.53 0.46
CA ALA A 315 13.82 -9.01 -0.85
C ALA A 315 12.71 -8.81 -1.90
N ALA A 316 11.44 -9.09 -1.56
CA ALA A 316 10.32 -8.89 -2.48
C ALA A 316 10.14 -7.41 -2.85
N ILE A 317 10.27 -6.49 -1.88
CA ILE A 317 10.23 -5.05 -2.14
C ILE A 317 11.38 -4.66 -3.08
N ALA A 318 12.61 -5.06 -2.78
CA ALA A 318 13.76 -4.75 -3.62
C ALA A 318 13.58 -5.26 -5.06
N TYR A 319 13.05 -6.46 -5.24
CA TYR A 319 12.90 -7.06 -6.57
C TYR A 319 11.72 -6.49 -7.35
N PHE A 320 10.53 -6.43 -6.76
CA PHE A 320 9.29 -6.07 -7.46
C PHE A 320 8.99 -4.58 -7.47
N VAL A 321 9.37 -3.85 -6.42
CA VAL A 321 9.08 -2.41 -6.28
C VAL A 321 10.27 -1.56 -6.72
N ASP A 322 11.49 -1.92 -6.28
CA ASP A 322 12.70 -1.16 -6.55
C ASP A 322 13.42 -1.62 -7.82
N ASP A 323 12.91 -2.65 -8.54
CA ASP A 323 13.50 -3.26 -9.74
C ASP A 323 14.97 -3.71 -9.56
N SER A 324 15.35 -4.13 -8.37
CA SER A 324 16.70 -4.60 -8.10
C SER A 324 16.98 -5.95 -8.79
N PRO A 325 18.18 -6.17 -9.33
CA PRO A 325 18.55 -7.47 -9.90
C PRO A 325 18.42 -8.59 -8.87
N ILE A 326 18.09 -9.81 -9.33
CA ILE A 326 17.86 -10.96 -8.44
C ILE A 326 19.12 -11.32 -7.60
N GLN A 327 20.32 -11.08 -8.13
CA GLN A 327 21.57 -11.31 -7.39
C GLN A 327 21.71 -10.37 -6.19
N GLU A 328 21.36 -9.10 -6.36
CA GLU A 328 21.35 -8.10 -5.29
C GLU A 328 20.25 -8.40 -4.27
N THR A 329 19.05 -8.69 -4.75
CA THR A 329 17.91 -9.13 -3.95
C THR A 329 18.27 -10.31 -3.05
N ARG A 330 18.98 -11.31 -3.60
CA ARG A 330 19.46 -12.46 -2.84
C ARG A 330 20.50 -12.07 -1.78
N ARG A 331 21.38 -11.11 -2.08
CA ARG A 331 22.34 -10.57 -1.07
C ARG A 331 21.61 -9.88 0.07
N ILE A 332 20.59 -9.05 -0.23
CA ILE A 332 19.74 -8.41 0.78
C ILE A 332 19.10 -9.48 1.66
N PHE A 333 18.47 -10.49 1.07
CA PHE A 333 17.87 -11.60 1.80
C PHE A 333 18.85 -12.26 2.75
N LEU A 334 20.00 -12.72 2.23
CA LEU A 334 21.01 -13.43 3.02
C LEU A 334 21.65 -12.56 4.11
N SER A 335 21.78 -11.25 3.89
CA SER A 335 22.34 -10.32 4.87
C SER A 335 21.46 -10.13 6.12
N MET A 336 20.17 -10.35 5.97
CA MET A 336 19.17 -10.18 7.04
C MET A 336 18.91 -11.46 7.83
N LEU A 337 19.34 -12.61 7.29
CA LEU A 337 19.24 -13.85 8.04
C LEU A 337 20.20 -13.83 9.23
N PRO A 338 19.77 -14.36 10.40
CA PRO A 338 20.64 -14.48 11.56
C PRO A 338 21.89 -15.27 11.16
N LYS A 339 23.06 -14.64 11.25
CA LYS A 339 24.33 -15.32 11.04
C LYS A 339 24.48 -16.34 12.17
N GLY A 340 24.34 -17.63 11.84
CA GLY A 340 24.71 -18.70 12.75
C GLY A 340 26.16 -18.42 13.22
N ARG A 341 26.35 -18.29 14.53
CA ARG A 341 27.71 -18.24 15.08
C ARG A 341 28.44 -19.46 14.52
N SER A 342 29.44 -19.21 13.69
CA SER A 342 30.39 -20.22 13.30
C SER A 342 30.78 -21.01 14.56
N ALA A 343 30.59 -22.33 14.52
CA ALA A 343 30.92 -23.19 15.62
C ALA A 343 32.34 -22.80 16.06
N ALA A 344 32.41 -22.19 17.24
CA ALA A 344 33.69 -21.95 17.90
C ALA A 344 34.37 -23.29 17.94
N LYS A 345 35.56 -23.38 17.33
CA LYS A 345 36.48 -24.47 17.52
C LYS A 345 36.59 -24.70 19.04
N LEU A 346 35.98 -25.76 19.51
CA LEU A 346 36.32 -26.30 20.82
C LEU A 346 37.76 -26.87 20.73
N PRO A 347 38.59 -26.61 21.74
CA PRO A 347 39.96 -27.04 21.79
C PRO A 347 40.10 -28.54 21.81
#